data_c5c5c3e0370cd991dc99aee745fbd363
#
_entry.id   c5c5c3e0370cd991dc99aee745fbd363
#
_cell.length_a   1.000
_cell.length_b   1.000
_cell.length_c   1.000
_cell.angle_alpha   90.00
_cell.angle_beta   90.00
_cell.angle_gamma   90.00
#
_symmetry.space_group_name_H-M   'P 1'
#
loop_
_entity.id
_entity.type
_entity.pdbx_description
1 polymer ?
#
loop_
_entity_poly.entity_id
_entity_poly.type
_entity_poly.pdbx_seq_one_letter_code
_entity_poly.pdbx_strand_id
1 'polypeptide(L)'
;GYYINEMLSEAENERMHLMFFIEIAKPNWFERRLVLIAQIVFSIFYFIMFILFPRTSHKMIAYFEEEAVNSYNDYLRLVENGLVENVPAPQISIDYYKMSKDAKLSDLIINVRNDEMHHSETNHNFADINESIIFNRDSNKKSIIQSISSKKFSDEVINFEISRRN
;
A
#
# COMPACT_ATOMS: atom_id res chain seq x y z
N GLY A 1 -1.44 -10.78 -13.14
CA GLY A 1 -2.05 -9.55 -13.60
C GLY A 1 -1.34 -8.33 -13.03
N TYR A 2 -1.65 -7.15 -13.54
CA TYR A 2 -1.02 -5.87 -13.16
C TYR A 2 -0.90 -5.68 -11.64
N TYR A 3 -2.00 -5.81 -10.91
CA TYR A 3 -2.07 -5.68 -9.45
C TYR A 3 -1.02 -6.51 -8.70
N ILE A 4 -0.90 -7.80 -9.03
CA ILE A 4 0.07 -8.69 -8.35
C ILE A 4 1.51 -8.29 -8.70
N ASN A 5 1.75 -7.90 -9.96
CA ASN A 5 3.09 -7.48 -10.38
C ASN A 5 3.53 -6.20 -9.66
N GLU A 6 2.64 -5.22 -9.51
CA GLU A 6 2.93 -4.00 -8.76
C GLU A 6 3.25 -4.30 -7.30
N MET A 7 2.42 -5.10 -6.61
CA MET A 7 2.68 -5.46 -5.22
C MET A 7 3.99 -6.24 -5.03
N LEU A 8 4.36 -7.11 -5.97
CA LEU A 8 5.64 -7.82 -5.91
C LEU A 8 6.82 -6.88 -6.19
N SER A 9 6.66 -5.95 -7.12
CA SER A 9 7.69 -4.95 -7.43
C SER A 9 7.93 -4.03 -6.23
N GLU A 10 6.86 -3.55 -5.59
CA GLU A 10 6.91 -2.75 -4.36
C GLU A 10 7.60 -3.53 -3.22
N ALA A 11 7.21 -4.78 -2.99
CA ALA A 11 7.82 -5.61 -1.95
C ALA A 11 9.33 -5.86 -2.19
N GLU A 12 9.75 -6.03 -3.44
CA GLU A 12 11.18 -6.17 -3.77
C GLU A 12 11.93 -4.85 -3.59
N ASN A 13 11.32 -3.73 -3.96
CA ASN A 13 11.89 -2.40 -3.76
C ASN A 13 12.07 -2.10 -2.26
N GLU A 14 11.05 -2.36 -1.42
CA GLU A 14 11.13 -2.23 0.04
C GLU A 14 12.24 -3.11 0.65
N ARG A 15 12.39 -4.35 0.15
CA ARG A 15 13.48 -5.21 0.56
C ARG A 15 14.85 -4.56 0.26
N MET A 16 14.97 -3.89 -0.88
CA MET A 16 16.21 -3.20 -1.25
C MET A 16 16.47 -1.98 -0.36
N HIS A 17 15.45 -1.17 -0.05
CA HIS A 17 15.56 -0.06 0.91
C HIS A 17 16.09 -0.55 2.26
N LEU A 18 15.53 -1.64 2.78
CA LEU A 18 16.02 -2.25 4.02
C LEU A 18 17.51 -2.63 3.93
N MET A 19 17.94 -3.21 2.81
CA MET A 19 19.34 -3.62 2.62
C MET A 19 20.29 -2.41 2.58
N PHE A 20 19.89 -1.30 1.91
CA PHE A 20 20.70 -0.08 1.87
C PHE A 20 20.92 0.49 3.26
N PHE A 21 19.84 0.60 4.05
CA PHE A 21 19.94 1.18 5.39
C PHE A 21 20.58 0.25 6.42
N ILE A 22 20.51 -1.06 6.26
CA ILE A 22 21.29 -2.02 7.06
C ILE A 22 22.80 -1.81 6.81
N GLU A 23 23.21 -1.56 5.58
CA GLU A 23 24.62 -1.33 5.26
C GLU A 23 25.15 0.00 5.83
N ILE A 24 24.31 1.04 5.86
CA ILE A 24 24.67 2.34 6.44
C ILE A 24 24.66 2.28 7.97
N ALA A 25 23.57 1.82 8.57
CA ALA A 25 23.35 1.86 10.01
C ALA A 25 24.15 0.79 10.77
N LYS A 26 24.53 -0.31 10.11
CA LYS A 26 25.25 -1.44 10.70
C LYS A 26 24.66 -1.89 12.04
N PRO A 27 23.35 -2.16 12.12
CA PRO A 27 22.68 -2.44 13.37
C PRO A 27 23.29 -3.65 14.07
N ASN A 28 23.38 -3.58 15.40
CA ASN A 28 23.87 -4.68 16.21
C ASN A 28 22.88 -5.86 16.24
N TRP A 29 23.30 -6.98 16.83
CA TRP A 29 22.47 -8.20 16.89
C TRP A 29 21.11 -7.99 17.57
N PHE A 30 21.06 -7.21 18.65
CA PHE A 30 19.82 -6.95 19.38
C PHE A 30 18.84 -6.10 18.57
N GLU A 31 19.30 -5.03 17.96
CA GLU A 31 18.51 -4.17 17.06
C GLU A 31 17.91 -4.99 15.90
N ARG A 32 18.73 -5.85 15.27
CA ARG A 32 18.23 -6.75 14.20
C ARG A 32 17.11 -7.67 14.67
N ARG A 33 17.22 -8.20 15.91
CA ARG A 33 16.17 -9.07 16.47
C ARG A 33 14.88 -8.30 16.77
N LEU A 34 14.99 -7.08 17.29
CA LEU A 34 13.83 -6.23 17.52
C LEU A 34 13.09 -5.91 16.20
N VAL A 35 13.84 -5.51 15.16
CA VAL A 35 13.26 -5.25 13.84
C VAL A 35 12.58 -6.51 13.29
N LEU A 36 13.21 -7.67 13.36
CA LEU A 36 12.61 -8.92 12.88
C LEU A 36 11.30 -9.26 13.61
N ILE A 37 11.27 -9.10 14.93
CA ILE A 37 10.04 -9.32 15.72
C ILE A 37 8.95 -8.34 15.30
N ALA A 38 9.27 -7.06 15.15
CA ALA A 38 8.34 -6.03 14.70
C ALA A 38 7.78 -6.36 13.31
N GLN A 39 8.63 -6.78 12.39
CA GLN A 39 8.22 -7.20 11.04
C GLN A 39 7.26 -8.39 11.07
N ILE A 40 7.53 -9.42 11.87
CA ILE A 40 6.64 -10.59 11.99
C ILE A 40 5.27 -10.17 12.54
N VAL A 41 5.25 -9.39 13.63
CA VAL A 41 4.00 -8.92 14.24
C VAL A 41 3.20 -8.07 13.28
N PHE A 42 3.86 -7.10 12.62
CA PHE A 42 3.22 -6.24 11.64
C PHE A 42 2.71 -7.03 10.43
N SER A 43 3.47 -7.98 9.90
CA SER A 43 3.07 -8.81 8.76
C SER A 43 1.83 -9.63 9.05
N ILE A 44 1.74 -10.24 10.24
CA ILE A 44 0.54 -10.99 10.67
C ILE A 44 -0.66 -10.05 10.77
N PHE A 45 -0.49 -8.90 11.45
CA PHE A 45 -1.55 -7.89 11.58
C PHE A 45 -2.02 -7.40 10.21
N TYR A 46 -1.09 -7.01 9.34
CA TYR A 46 -1.39 -6.50 8.01
C TYR A 46 -2.08 -7.56 7.14
N PHE A 47 -1.62 -8.81 7.19
CA PHE A 47 -2.24 -9.90 6.44
C PHE A 47 -3.72 -10.10 6.82
N ILE A 48 -4.03 -10.09 8.13
CA ILE A 48 -5.41 -10.20 8.61
C ILE A 48 -6.23 -8.98 8.14
N MET A 49 -5.69 -7.78 8.30
CA MET A 49 -6.33 -6.55 7.85
C MET A 49 -6.58 -6.57 6.34
N PHE A 50 -5.62 -7.04 5.55
CA PHE A 50 -5.74 -7.11 4.09
C PHE A 50 -6.84 -8.07 3.65
N ILE A 51 -7.00 -9.22 4.31
CA ILE A 51 -8.09 -10.16 4.01
C ILE A 51 -9.46 -9.59 4.38
N LEU A 52 -9.57 -8.93 5.53
CA LEU A 52 -10.86 -8.45 6.04
C LEU A 52 -11.25 -7.10 5.45
N PHE A 53 -10.29 -6.21 5.24
CA PHE A 53 -10.50 -4.81 4.86
C PHE A 53 -9.46 -4.33 3.84
N PRO A 54 -9.43 -4.89 2.59
CA PRO A 54 -8.37 -4.62 1.61
C PRO A 54 -8.24 -3.13 1.29
N ARG A 55 -9.35 -2.41 1.13
CA ARG A 55 -9.33 -0.95 0.91
C ARG A 55 -8.63 -0.19 2.05
N THR A 56 -8.98 -0.52 3.29
CA THR A 56 -8.39 0.13 4.48
C THR A 56 -6.91 -0.19 4.58
N SER A 57 -6.52 -1.42 4.25
CA SER A 57 -5.12 -1.84 4.27
C SER A 57 -4.28 -1.07 3.25
N HIS A 58 -4.77 -0.90 2.02
CA HIS A 58 -4.09 -0.07 1.02
C HIS A 58 -4.01 1.40 1.46
N LYS A 59 -5.09 1.98 2.00
CA LYS A 59 -5.03 3.35 2.54
C LYS A 59 -4.03 3.49 3.68
N MET A 60 -3.96 2.49 4.57
CA MET A 60 -3.01 2.51 5.68
C MET A 60 -1.57 2.50 5.17
N ILE A 61 -1.24 1.66 4.19
CA ILE A 61 0.10 1.65 3.57
C ILE A 61 0.35 3.00 2.89
N ALA A 62 -0.56 3.50 2.05
CA ALA A 62 -0.40 4.78 1.38
C ALA A 62 -0.04 5.92 2.34
N TYR A 63 -0.69 6.00 3.51
CA TYR A 63 -0.36 7.00 4.53
C TYR A 63 0.98 6.72 5.22
N PHE A 64 1.40 5.48 5.38
CA PHE A 64 2.73 5.16 5.90
C PHE A 64 3.82 5.61 4.93
N GLU A 65 3.61 5.44 3.62
CA GLU A 65 4.54 5.90 2.59
C GLU A 65 4.60 7.44 2.54
N GLU A 66 3.46 8.15 2.69
CA GLU A 66 3.44 9.61 2.81
C GLU A 66 4.27 10.09 4.02
N GLU A 67 4.16 9.41 5.15
CA GLU A 67 4.96 9.73 6.34
C GLU A 67 6.43 9.36 6.16
N ALA A 68 6.74 8.31 5.42
CA ALA A 68 8.11 7.99 5.02
C ALA A 68 8.70 9.09 4.14
N VAL A 69 7.95 9.59 3.15
CA VAL A 69 8.35 10.76 2.33
C VAL A 69 8.68 11.97 3.20
N ASN A 70 7.83 12.29 4.18
CA ASN A 70 8.07 13.39 5.11
C ASN A 70 9.36 13.17 5.91
N SER A 71 9.54 11.97 6.45
CA SER A 71 10.72 11.59 7.22
C SER A 71 12.01 11.68 6.39
N TYR A 72 11.99 11.23 5.14
CA TYR A 72 13.12 11.35 4.22
C TYR A 72 13.43 12.81 3.86
N ASN A 73 12.42 13.66 3.67
CA ASN A 73 12.61 15.08 3.45
C ASN A 73 13.25 15.76 4.66
N ASP A 74 12.83 15.44 5.87
CA ASP A 74 13.42 15.98 7.08
C ASP A 74 14.87 15.50 7.28
N TYR A 75 15.12 14.22 7.00
CA TYR A 75 16.49 13.68 7.07
C TYR A 75 17.41 14.31 6.01
N LEU A 76 16.91 14.52 4.80
CA LEU A 76 17.67 15.21 3.75
C LEU A 76 18.06 16.63 4.17
N ARG A 77 17.15 17.37 4.80
CA ARG A 77 17.49 18.70 5.37
C ARG A 77 18.58 18.64 6.43
N LEU A 78 18.62 17.58 7.27
CA LEU A 78 19.70 17.41 8.24
C LEU A 78 21.05 17.19 7.55
N VAL A 79 21.06 16.39 6.48
CA VAL A 79 22.28 16.16 5.67
C VAL A 79 22.73 17.45 4.98
N GLU A 80 21.81 18.18 4.35
CA GLU A 80 22.09 19.44 3.64
C GLU A 80 22.63 20.55 4.58
N ASN A 81 22.12 20.58 5.81
CA ASN A 81 22.57 21.53 6.82
C ASN A 81 23.87 21.09 7.56
N GLY A 82 24.43 19.94 7.18
CA GLY A 82 25.66 19.41 7.80
C GLY A 82 25.47 18.88 9.22
N LEU A 83 24.23 18.66 9.67
CA LEU A 83 23.91 18.05 10.96
C LEU A 83 24.07 16.53 10.95
N VAL A 84 23.99 15.92 9.77
CA VAL A 84 24.29 14.52 9.49
C VAL A 84 25.33 14.46 8.39
N GLU A 85 26.33 13.61 8.54
CA GLU A 85 27.37 13.44 7.54
C GLU A 85 26.83 12.85 6.24
N ASN A 86 27.13 13.46 5.11
CA ASN A 86 26.78 12.98 3.78
C ASN A 86 27.80 11.92 3.32
N VAL A 87 27.72 10.73 3.90
CA VAL A 87 28.61 9.60 3.60
C VAL A 87 28.43 9.08 2.17
N PRO A 88 29.40 8.33 1.60
CA PRO A 88 29.21 7.66 0.31
C PRO A 88 28.01 6.71 0.36
N ALA A 89 27.24 6.67 -0.73
CA ALA A 89 26.15 5.70 -0.87
C ALA A 89 26.69 4.27 -0.91
N PRO A 90 25.98 3.28 -0.33
CA PRO A 90 26.34 1.88 -0.42
C PRO A 90 26.44 1.40 -1.88
N GLN A 91 27.43 0.56 -2.19
CA GLN A 91 27.60 0.05 -3.55
C GLN A 91 26.33 -0.64 -4.08
N ILE A 92 25.64 -1.39 -3.22
CA ILE A 92 24.38 -2.06 -3.57
C ILE A 92 23.28 -1.07 -4.03
N SER A 93 23.22 0.14 -3.45
CA SER A 93 22.27 1.18 -3.87
C SER A 93 22.71 1.86 -5.18
N ILE A 94 24.02 2.07 -5.36
CA ILE A 94 24.59 2.61 -6.60
C ILE A 94 24.22 1.68 -7.76
N ASP A 95 24.41 0.37 -7.60
CA ASP A 95 24.15 -0.62 -8.63
C ASP A 95 22.64 -0.74 -8.92
N TYR A 96 21.80 -0.69 -7.89
CA TYR A 96 20.35 -0.78 -8.01
C TYR A 96 19.74 0.40 -8.76
N TYR A 97 20.04 1.62 -8.32
CA TYR A 97 19.55 2.86 -8.92
C TYR A 97 20.38 3.35 -10.12
N LYS A 98 21.49 2.64 -10.45
CA LYS A 98 22.42 3.05 -11.50
C LYS A 98 22.94 4.49 -11.31
N MET A 99 23.22 4.83 -10.06
CA MET A 99 23.76 6.14 -9.68
C MET A 99 25.22 6.31 -10.11
N SER A 100 25.74 7.54 -10.01
CA SER A 100 27.17 7.80 -10.17
C SER A 100 27.99 7.07 -9.10
N LYS A 101 29.22 6.67 -9.42
CA LYS A 101 30.13 5.98 -8.48
C LYS A 101 30.51 6.81 -7.26
N ASP A 102 30.39 8.12 -7.36
CA ASP A 102 30.62 9.10 -6.29
C ASP A 102 29.34 9.56 -5.59
N ALA A 103 28.21 8.89 -5.85
CA ALA A 103 26.94 9.17 -5.21
C ALA A 103 27.03 9.07 -3.69
N LYS A 104 26.29 9.91 -3.02
CA LYS A 104 26.27 10.07 -1.57
C LYS A 104 24.92 9.69 -0.96
N LEU A 105 24.86 9.69 0.35
CA LEU A 105 23.65 9.41 1.11
C LEU A 105 22.47 10.30 0.68
N SER A 106 22.70 11.58 0.39
CA SER A 106 21.67 12.48 -0.13
C SER A 106 21.05 12.00 -1.44
N ASP A 107 21.87 11.46 -2.37
CA ASP A 107 21.39 10.95 -3.65
C ASP A 107 20.55 9.67 -3.46
N LEU A 108 20.97 8.80 -2.54
CA LEU A 108 20.21 7.62 -2.16
C LEU A 108 18.85 8.00 -1.55
N ILE A 109 18.84 8.94 -0.57
CA ILE A 109 17.60 9.38 0.08
C ILE A 109 16.61 9.96 -0.93
N ILE A 110 17.08 10.71 -1.92
CA ILE A 110 16.23 11.26 -2.99
C ILE A 110 15.57 10.14 -3.80
N ASN A 111 16.31 9.09 -4.15
CA ASN A 111 15.77 7.96 -4.91
C ASN A 111 14.74 7.18 -4.08
N VAL A 112 15.09 6.79 -2.86
CA VAL A 112 14.17 6.07 -1.95
C VAL A 112 12.89 6.88 -1.72
N ARG A 113 13.01 8.18 -1.40
CA ARG A 113 11.84 9.06 -1.22
C ARG A 113 10.93 9.09 -2.46
N ASN A 114 11.50 9.07 -3.66
CA ASN A 114 10.71 9.05 -4.89
C ASN A 114 9.97 7.72 -5.07
N ASP A 115 10.57 6.61 -4.66
CA ASP A 115 9.92 5.31 -4.63
C ASP A 115 8.74 5.32 -3.66
N GLU A 116 8.90 5.85 -2.42
CA GLU A 116 7.81 5.97 -1.45
C GLU A 116 6.64 6.82 -1.96
N MET A 117 6.93 7.91 -2.70
CA MET A 117 5.88 8.69 -3.37
C MET A 117 5.09 7.84 -4.36
N HIS A 118 5.76 7.00 -5.13
CA HIS A 118 5.12 6.11 -6.09
C HIS A 118 4.31 5.01 -5.41
N HIS A 119 4.85 4.42 -4.32
CA HIS A 119 4.15 3.41 -3.52
C HIS A 119 2.87 3.99 -2.90
N SER A 120 2.94 5.21 -2.35
CA SER A 120 1.77 5.90 -1.80
C SER A 120 0.69 6.08 -2.87
N GLU A 121 1.03 6.62 -4.05
CA GLU A 121 0.09 6.82 -5.14
C GLU A 121 -0.53 5.50 -5.60
N THR A 122 0.27 4.46 -5.75
CA THR A 122 -0.17 3.12 -6.17
C THR A 122 -1.17 2.53 -5.15
N ASN A 123 -0.87 2.63 -3.87
CA ASN A 123 -1.74 2.11 -2.81
C ASN A 123 -3.04 2.93 -2.66
N HIS A 124 -3.03 4.25 -2.84
CA HIS A 124 -4.26 5.05 -2.95
C HIS A 124 -5.12 4.59 -4.12
N ASN A 125 -4.54 4.39 -5.29
CA ASN A 125 -5.26 3.90 -6.47
C ASN A 125 -5.89 2.51 -6.24
N PHE A 126 -5.17 1.59 -5.59
CA PHE A 126 -5.71 0.27 -5.23
C PHE A 126 -6.85 0.37 -4.21
N ALA A 127 -6.79 1.29 -3.27
CA ALA A 127 -7.88 1.54 -2.34
C ALA A 127 -9.14 2.04 -3.05
N ASP A 128 -9.00 2.93 -4.02
CA ASP A 128 -10.12 3.50 -4.78
C ASP A 128 -10.75 2.48 -5.74
N ILE A 129 -9.95 1.63 -6.38
CA ILE A 129 -10.44 0.50 -7.18
C ILE A 129 -11.29 -0.44 -6.32
N ASN A 130 -10.82 -0.80 -5.12
CA ASN A 130 -11.57 -1.64 -4.19
C ASN A 130 -12.90 -0.99 -3.77
N GLU A 131 -12.92 0.33 -3.55
CA GLU A 131 -14.16 1.07 -3.26
C GLU A 131 -15.17 0.99 -4.40
N SER A 132 -14.73 1.20 -5.64
CA SER A 132 -15.59 1.15 -6.82
C SER A 132 -16.20 -0.23 -7.04
N ILE A 133 -15.45 -1.30 -6.79
CA ILE A 133 -15.92 -2.68 -6.88
C ILE A 133 -17.02 -2.95 -5.83
N ILE A 134 -16.81 -2.52 -4.58
CA ILE A 134 -17.79 -2.67 -3.50
C ILE A 134 -19.07 -1.91 -3.83
N PHE A 135 -18.95 -0.65 -4.26
CA PHE A 135 -20.09 0.19 -4.63
C PHE A 135 -20.92 -0.42 -5.77
N ASN A 136 -20.27 -0.89 -6.83
CA ASN A 136 -20.94 -1.55 -7.95
C ASN A 136 -21.63 -2.84 -7.54
N ARG A 137 -21.03 -3.64 -6.65
CA ARG A 137 -21.65 -4.87 -6.11
C ARG A 137 -22.88 -4.57 -5.29
N ASP A 138 -22.87 -3.54 -4.45
CA ASP A 138 -24.00 -3.14 -3.63
C ASP A 138 -25.13 -2.53 -4.47
N SER A 139 -24.82 -1.77 -5.49
CA SER A 139 -25.79 -1.22 -6.45
C SER A 139 -26.48 -2.35 -7.23
N ASN A 140 -25.72 -3.33 -7.72
CA ASN A 140 -26.28 -4.50 -8.38
C ASN A 140 -27.18 -5.33 -7.42
N LYS A 141 -26.74 -5.53 -6.18
CA LYS A 141 -27.56 -6.23 -5.16
C LYS A 141 -28.88 -5.51 -4.88
N LYS A 142 -28.87 -4.17 -4.75
CA LYS A 142 -30.07 -3.35 -4.58
C LYS A 142 -31.02 -3.48 -5.77
N SER A 143 -30.50 -3.40 -7.00
CA SER A 143 -31.33 -3.54 -8.22
C SER A 143 -31.97 -4.92 -8.34
N ILE A 144 -31.26 -5.99 -7.99
CA ILE A 144 -31.78 -7.36 -7.98
C ILE A 144 -32.89 -7.51 -6.92
N ILE A 145 -32.69 -7.01 -5.70
CA ILE A 145 -33.70 -7.06 -4.63
C ILE A 145 -34.95 -6.29 -5.05
N GLN A 146 -34.80 -5.12 -5.67
CA GLN A 146 -35.93 -4.32 -6.14
C GLN A 146 -36.71 -5.03 -7.26
N SER A 147 -36.02 -5.70 -8.20
CA SER A 147 -36.68 -6.48 -9.27
C SER A 147 -37.44 -7.68 -8.73
N ILE A 148 -36.90 -8.40 -7.73
CA ILE A 148 -37.57 -9.52 -7.08
C ILE A 148 -38.82 -9.03 -6.31
N SER A 149 -38.68 -7.92 -5.59
CA SER A 149 -39.81 -7.33 -4.84
C SER A 149 -40.97 -6.89 -5.76
N SER A 150 -40.63 -6.23 -6.88
CA SER A 150 -41.63 -5.79 -7.86
C SER A 150 -42.34 -6.99 -8.55
N LYS A 151 -41.59 -8.02 -8.85
CA LYS A 151 -42.15 -9.26 -9.42
C LYS A 151 -43.12 -9.96 -8.45
N LYS A 152 -42.70 -10.08 -7.18
CA LYS A 152 -43.54 -10.67 -6.13
C LYS A 152 -44.86 -9.90 -5.96
N PHE A 153 -44.78 -8.56 -5.95
CA PHE A 153 -45.98 -7.71 -5.86
C PHE A 153 -46.91 -7.88 -7.08
N SER A 154 -46.36 -7.98 -8.30
CA SER A 154 -47.15 -8.24 -9.50
C SER A 154 -47.88 -9.61 -9.46
N ASP A 155 -47.20 -10.65 -8.99
CA ASP A 155 -47.75 -12.00 -8.87
C ASP A 155 -48.88 -12.05 -7.80
N GLU A 156 -48.76 -11.32 -6.70
CA GLU A 156 -49.78 -11.18 -5.67
C GLU A 156 -51.02 -10.47 -6.19
N VAL A 157 -50.87 -9.40 -6.97
CA VAL A 157 -51.99 -8.68 -7.60
C VAL A 157 -52.72 -9.54 -8.61
N ILE A 158 -52.01 -10.27 -9.47
CA ILE A 158 -52.59 -11.19 -10.47
C ILE A 158 -53.40 -12.30 -9.76
N ASN A 159 -52.81 -12.91 -8.73
CA ASN A 159 -53.50 -13.96 -7.97
C ASN A 159 -54.77 -13.46 -7.24
N PHE A 160 -54.73 -12.24 -6.71
CA PHE A 160 -55.90 -11.58 -6.10
C PHE A 160 -57.01 -11.31 -7.13
N GLU A 161 -56.66 -10.83 -8.33
CA GLU A 161 -57.64 -10.61 -9.38
C GLU A 161 -58.29 -11.93 -9.90
N ILE A 162 -57.49 -12.99 -10.05
CA ILE A 162 -57.99 -14.32 -10.43
C ILE A 162 -58.97 -14.86 -9.38
N SER A 163 -58.65 -14.70 -8.09
CA SER A 163 -59.49 -15.13 -6.96
C SER A 163 -60.82 -14.37 -6.90
N ARG A 164 -60.95 -13.19 -7.44
CA ARG A 164 -62.21 -12.40 -7.48
C ARG A 164 -63.12 -12.77 -8.66
N ARG A 165 -62.62 -13.46 -9.66
CA ARG A 165 -63.37 -13.85 -10.88
C ARG A 165 -63.96 -15.25 -10.82
N ASN A 166 -63.56 -16.05 -9.81
CA ASN A 166 -64.15 -17.36 -9.46
C ASN A 166 -65.09 -17.24 -8.29
#